data_caa72c659fa3b006a479aed076beee30
#
_entry.id   caa72c659fa3b006a479aed076beee30
#
_cell.length_a   1.000
_cell.length_b   1.000
_cell.length_c   1.000
_cell.angle_alpha   90.00
_cell.angle_beta   90.00
_cell.angle_gamma   90.00
#
_symmetry.space_group_name_H-M   'P 1'
#
loop_
_entity.id
_entity.type
_entity.pdbx_description
1 polymer ?
#
loop_
_entity_poly.entity_id
_entity_poly.type
_entity_poly.pdbx_seq_one_letter_code
_entity_poly.pdbx_strand_id
1 'polypeptide(L)'
;MKVNGSFALNVNQLVKQSDNIVLVTPPKQFVSRGGEKLAHAIQSFSIAVEGANCIDIGSSTGGFTDCLLQRGAQRVTCVDVGYGLLHEKIISDRRVTVFERTNIKNLSGDSLAQTFDIVVVDLSFISLRTVMKNILSLANSDASIVMLIKPQFEATKLEASKSKGVIVDREIWIRTITEVLLSASEHGGNAQDIIVSPVPGKAGNKEFLLLISKQFPSQDLRLSELV
;
A
#
# COMPACT_ATOMS: atom_id res chain seq x y z
N MET A 1 -9.72 14.91 23.43
CA MET A 1 -9.11 15.15 24.74
C MET A 1 -10.20 15.20 25.79
N LYS A 2 -9.97 14.60 26.96
CA LYS A 2 -10.82 14.74 28.15
C LYS A 2 -10.06 15.50 29.21
N VAL A 3 -10.76 16.38 29.93
CA VAL A 3 -10.27 17.11 31.10
C VAL A 3 -11.15 16.70 32.27
N ASN A 4 -10.57 16.12 33.32
CA ASN A 4 -11.29 15.61 34.50
C ASN A 4 -12.45 14.67 34.12
N GLY A 5 -12.25 13.81 33.12
CA GLY A 5 -13.25 12.82 32.65
C GLY A 5 -14.25 13.35 31.62
N SER A 6 -14.43 14.64 31.42
CA SER A 6 -15.33 15.24 30.44
C SER A 6 -14.62 15.64 29.17
N PHE A 7 -15.30 15.58 28.00
CA PHE A 7 -14.69 16.05 26.74
C PHE A 7 -14.41 17.56 26.83
N ALA A 8 -13.22 17.98 26.35
CA ALA A 8 -12.87 19.37 26.20
C ALA A 8 -13.85 20.09 25.27
N LEU A 9 -14.29 21.28 25.62
CA LEU A 9 -15.26 22.09 24.84
C LEU A 9 -14.68 22.56 23.52
N ASN A 10 -13.40 22.86 23.48
CA ASN A 10 -12.64 23.24 22.29
C ASN A 10 -11.14 23.06 22.52
N VAL A 11 -10.32 23.29 21.47
CA VAL A 11 -8.85 23.10 21.50
C VAL A 11 -8.14 24.14 22.38
N ASN A 12 -8.77 25.28 22.65
CA ASN A 12 -8.21 26.39 23.46
C ASN A 12 -8.72 26.39 24.89
N GLN A 13 -9.38 25.32 25.35
CA GLN A 13 -9.88 25.24 26.73
C GLN A 13 -8.71 25.40 27.72
N LEU A 14 -8.82 26.40 28.60
CA LEU A 14 -7.85 26.60 29.68
C LEU A 14 -7.97 25.45 30.69
N VAL A 15 -6.83 24.95 31.12
CA VAL A 15 -6.70 23.87 32.11
C VAL A 15 -5.80 24.33 33.27
N LYS A 16 -6.06 23.82 34.46
CA LYS A 16 -5.23 24.02 35.62
C LYS A 16 -4.13 22.98 35.69
N GLN A 17 -3.04 23.27 36.37
CA GLN A 17 -1.94 22.31 36.56
C GLN A 17 -2.37 21.04 37.29
N SER A 18 -3.46 21.08 38.05
CA SER A 18 -4.05 19.95 38.79
C SER A 18 -5.06 19.15 37.96
N ASP A 19 -5.42 19.57 36.74
CA ASP A 19 -6.41 18.89 35.94
C ASP A 19 -5.84 17.61 35.34
N ASN A 20 -6.65 16.53 35.37
CA ASN A 20 -6.31 15.28 34.71
C ASN A 20 -6.66 15.36 33.22
N ILE A 21 -5.64 15.37 32.35
CA ILE A 21 -5.79 15.48 30.90
C ILE A 21 -5.57 14.11 30.28
N VAL A 22 -6.59 13.57 29.64
CA VAL A 22 -6.52 12.29 28.92
C VAL A 22 -6.74 12.53 27.43
N LEU A 23 -5.75 12.16 26.61
CA LEU A 23 -5.91 12.12 25.16
C LEU A 23 -6.76 10.90 24.78
N VAL A 24 -7.93 11.15 24.24
CA VAL A 24 -8.79 10.11 23.68
C VAL A 24 -8.53 10.08 22.18
N THR A 25 -7.74 9.13 21.73
CA THR A 25 -7.60 8.82 20.31
C THR A 25 -8.73 7.88 19.90
N PRO A 26 -9.43 8.11 18.78
CA PRO A 26 -10.35 7.11 18.23
C PRO A 26 -9.62 5.78 18.05
N PRO A 27 -10.29 4.64 18.24
CA PRO A 27 -9.68 3.37 17.91
C PRO A 27 -9.23 3.38 16.46
N LYS A 28 -7.99 2.96 16.21
CA LYS A 28 -7.48 2.85 14.84
C LYS A 28 -8.26 1.75 14.14
N GLN A 29 -8.75 2.05 12.93
CA GLN A 29 -9.47 1.08 12.12
C GLN A 29 -8.58 -0.09 11.71
N PHE A 30 -7.30 0.17 11.41
CA PHE A 30 -6.32 -0.82 10.98
C PHE A 30 -5.07 -0.79 11.87
N VAL A 31 -4.31 -1.87 11.88
CA VAL A 31 -3.05 -1.98 12.64
C VAL A 31 -2.00 -0.95 12.22
N SER A 32 -2.10 -0.38 11.02
CA SER A 32 -1.27 0.73 10.55
C SER A 32 -1.99 1.61 9.53
N ARG A 33 -1.42 2.80 9.23
CA ARG A 33 -1.93 3.74 8.21
C ARG A 33 -1.99 3.13 6.79
N GLY A 34 -1.22 2.06 6.53
CA GLY A 34 -1.29 1.33 5.27
C GLY A 34 -2.71 0.83 4.99
N GLY A 35 -3.44 0.34 6.00
CA GLY A 35 -4.81 -0.10 5.84
C GLY A 35 -5.76 0.96 5.29
N GLU A 36 -5.58 2.23 5.67
CA GLU A 36 -6.38 3.35 5.14
C GLU A 36 -6.11 3.57 3.64
N LYS A 37 -4.85 3.42 3.20
CA LYS A 37 -4.47 3.54 1.78
C LYS A 37 -5.16 2.47 0.95
N LEU A 38 -5.03 1.20 1.36
CA LEU A 38 -5.64 0.09 0.63
C LEU A 38 -7.17 0.15 0.70
N ALA A 39 -7.74 0.57 1.83
CA ALA A 39 -9.17 0.76 1.97
C ALA A 39 -9.73 1.75 0.94
N HIS A 40 -9.01 2.84 0.71
CA HIS A 40 -9.36 3.83 -0.30
C HIS A 40 -9.23 3.26 -1.72
N ALA A 41 -8.13 2.54 -2.03
CA ALA A 41 -7.96 1.89 -3.33
C ALA A 41 -9.09 0.89 -3.64
N ILE A 42 -9.41 0.00 -2.69
CA ILE A 42 -10.47 -1.00 -2.85
C ILE A 42 -11.81 -0.34 -3.15
N GLN A 43 -12.13 0.75 -2.45
CA GLN A 43 -13.38 1.49 -2.67
C GLN A 43 -13.38 2.20 -4.03
N SER A 44 -12.32 2.93 -4.36
CA SER A 44 -12.22 3.72 -5.60
C SER A 44 -12.22 2.83 -6.84
N PHE A 45 -11.52 1.70 -6.78
CA PHE A 45 -11.39 0.75 -7.89
C PHE A 45 -12.48 -0.34 -7.89
N SER A 46 -13.40 -0.32 -6.92
CA SER A 46 -14.49 -1.30 -6.79
C SER A 46 -14.00 -2.76 -6.75
N ILE A 47 -12.92 -3.04 -6.00
CA ILE A 47 -12.32 -4.37 -5.91
C ILE A 47 -13.14 -5.26 -4.98
N ALA A 48 -13.58 -6.43 -5.47
CA ALA A 48 -14.27 -7.44 -4.68
C ALA A 48 -13.24 -8.29 -3.91
N VAL A 49 -13.22 -8.20 -2.57
CA VAL A 49 -12.23 -8.88 -1.71
C VAL A 49 -12.81 -10.14 -1.05
N GLU A 50 -14.12 -10.22 -0.89
CA GLU A 50 -14.80 -11.34 -0.22
C GLU A 50 -14.44 -12.68 -0.88
N GLY A 51 -13.93 -13.62 -0.09
CA GLY A 51 -13.56 -14.95 -0.56
C GLY A 51 -12.26 -15.04 -1.36
N ALA A 52 -11.57 -13.92 -1.64
CA ALA A 52 -10.36 -13.89 -2.46
C ALA A 52 -9.12 -14.45 -1.73
N ASN A 53 -8.22 -15.10 -2.50
CA ASN A 53 -6.87 -15.42 -2.08
C ASN A 53 -5.95 -14.25 -2.43
N CYS A 54 -5.35 -13.64 -1.41
CA CYS A 54 -4.59 -12.42 -1.54
C CYS A 54 -3.10 -12.62 -1.20
N ILE A 55 -2.24 -11.78 -1.79
CA ILE A 55 -0.85 -11.63 -1.36
C ILE A 55 -0.53 -10.17 -1.07
N ASP A 56 0.12 -9.92 0.07
CA ASP A 56 0.58 -8.60 0.54
C ASP A 56 2.11 -8.57 0.48
N ILE A 57 2.64 -7.86 -0.53
CA ILE A 57 4.08 -7.77 -0.81
C ILE A 57 4.63 -6.48 -0.20
N GLY A 58 5.48 -6.63 0.82
CA GLY A 58 5.94 -5.56 1.69
C GLY A 58 4.98 -5.35 2.85
N SER A 59 4.54 -6.45 3.47
CA SER A 59 3.46 -6.44 4.48
C SER A 59 3.79 -5.62 5.74
N SER A 60 5.07 -5.45 6.08
CA SER A 60 5.52 -4.66 7.24
C SER A 60 4.70 -5.00 8.51
N THR A 61 3.99 -4.03 9.09
CA THR A 61 3.13 -4.24 10.27
C THR A 61 1.78 -4.90 9.96
N GLY A 62 1.46 -5.17 8.69
CA GLY A 62 0.23 -5.84 8.27
C GLY A 62 -0.96 -4.92 8.01
N GLY A 63 -0.73 -3.65 7.69
CA GLY A 63 -1.84 -2.72 7.44
C GLY A 63 -2.69 -3.10 6.24
N PHE A 64 -2.08 -3.48 5.13
CA PHE A 64 -2.80 -3.96 3.94
C PHE A 64 -3.48 -5.29 4.23
N THR A 65 -2.77 -6.21 4.87
CA THR A 65 -3.33 -7.51 5.30
C THR A 65 -4.55 -7.32 6.19
N ASP A 66 -4.51 -6.44 7.21
CA ASP A 66 -5.67 -6.17 8.09
C ASP A 66 -6.87 -5.66 7.28
N CYS A 67 -6.61 -4.79 6.31
CA CYS A 67 -7.64 -4.28 5.41
C CYS A 67 -8.31 -5.38 4.58
N LEU A 68 -7.54 -6.30 4.00
CA LEU A 68 -8.04 -7.45 3.24
C LEU A 68 -8.84 -8.40 4.12
N LEU A 69 -8.32 -8.74 5.31
CA LEU A 69 -8.99 -9.64 6.26
C LEU A 69 -10.33 -9.09 6.75
N GLN A 70 -10.40 -7.77 7.04
CA GLN A 70 -11.65 -7.11 7.44
C GLN A 70 -12.70 -7.07 6.32
N ARG A 71 -12.28 -7.20 5.06
CA ARG A 71 -13.16 -7.26 3.87
C ARG A 71 -13.48 -8.68 3.41
N GLY A 72 -13.16 -9.69 4.21
CA GLY A 72 -13.56 -11.06 3.94
C GLY A 72 -12.61 -11.85 3.05
N ALA A 73 -11.35 -11.44 2.90
CA ALA A 73 -10.36 -12.27 2.21
C ALA A 73 -10.33 -13.68 2.80
N GLN A 74 -10.33 -14.71 1.94
CA GLN A 74 -10.28 -16.11 2.35
C GLN A 74 -8.92 -16.47 2.94
N ARG A 75 -7.85 -15.99 2.31
CA ARG A 75 -6.45 -16.16 2.76
C ARG A 75 -5.64 -14.94 2.37
N VAL A 76 -4.63 -14.62 3.18
CA VAL A 76 -3.66 -13.58 2.87
C VAL A 76 -2.25 -14.12 3.10
N THR A 77 -1.44 -14.12 2.06
CA THR A 77 -0.02 -14.44 2.13
C THR A 77 0.77 -13.14 2.31
N CYS A 78 1.45 -12.99 3.44
CA CYS A 78 2.29 -11.83 3.77
C CYS A 78 3.74 -12.11 3.37
N VAL A 79 4.36 -11.22 2.62
CA VAL A 79 5.77 -11.31 2.21
C VAL A 79 6.51 -10.06 2.63
N ASP A 80 7.60 -10.22 3.38
CA ASP A 80 8.47 -9.09 3.78
C ASP A 80 9.93 -9.54 3.92
N VAL A 81 10.86 -8.63 3.61
CA VAL A 81 12.31 -8.86 3.85
C VAL A 81 12.68 -8.72 5.32
N GLY A 82 11.84 -8.04 6.11
CA GLY A 82 11.98 -7.89 7.55
C GLY A 82 11.65 -9.17 8.32
N TYR A 83 11.82 -9.10 9.64
CA TYR A 83 11.50 -10.19 10.56
C TYR A 83 10.84 -9.63 11.81
N GLY A 84 9.76 -10.27 12.27
CA GLY A 84 9.04 -9.88 13.49
C GLY A 84 8.36 -8.51 13.38
N LEU A 85 7.97 -8.07 12.18
CA LEU A 85 7.35 -6.77 11.95
C LEU A 85 5.83 -6.80 12.08
N LEU A 86 5.21 -7.93 11.73
CA LEU A 86 3.76 -8.06 11.70
C LEU A 86 3.15 -7.90 13.10
N HIS A 87 2.04 -7.18 13.16
CA HIS A 87 1.28 -7.01 14.39
C HIS A 87 0.70 -8.36 14.87
N GLU A 88 0.66 -8.59 16.20
CA GLU A 88 0.20 -9.84 16.82
C GLU A 88 -1.20 -10.27 16.33
N LYS A 89 -2.12 -9.32 16.19
CA LYS A 89 -3.46 -9.55 15.61
C LYS A 89 -3.42 -10.22 14.24
N ILE A 90 -2.42 -9.88 13.41
CA ILE A 90 -2.28 -10.41 12.05
C ILE A 90 -1.65 -11.80 12.09
N ILE A 91 -0.59 -11.98 12.86
CA ILE A 91 0.09 -13.28 13.00
C ILE A 91 -0.87 -14.34 13.56
N SER A 92 -1.77 -13.97 14.47
CA SER A 92 -2.71 -14.90 15.10
C SER A 92 -3.94 -15.27 14.24
N ASP A 93 -4.18 -14.58 13.10
CA ASP A 93 -5.29 -14.88 12.21
C ASP A 93 -4.99 -16.15 11.37
N ARG A 94 -5.86 -17.17 11.49
CA ARG A 94 -5.69 -18.47 10.81
C ARG A 94 -5.68 -18.39 9.27
N ARG A 95 -6.13 -17.27 8.71
CA ARG A 95 -6.15 -17.02 7.27
C ARG A 95 -4.81 -16.49 6.76
N VAL A 96 -3.88 -16.15 7.65
CA VAL A 96 -2.59 -15.52 7.30
C VAL A 96 -1.50 -16.57 7.20
N THR A 97 -0.74 -16.50 6.11
CA THR A 97 0.52 -17.23 5.91
C THR A 97 1.65 -16.21 5.80
N VAL A 98 2.77 -16.43 6.49
CA VAL A 98 3.84 -15.43 6.64
C VAL A 98 5.14 -15.94 6.02
N PHE A 99 5.71 -15.14 5.12
CA PHE A 99 7.04 -15.32 4.54
C PHE A 99 7.92 -14.12 4.91
N GLU A 100 8.54 -14.19 6.08
CA GLU A 100 9.54 -13.21 6.52
C GLU A 100 10.92 -13.48 5.92
N ARG A 101 11.82 -12.49 5.97
CA ARG A 101 13.18 -12.56 5.38
C ARG A 101 13.15 -12.98 3.91
N THR A 102 12.06 -12.65 3.21
CA THR A 102 11.80 -13.10 1.86
C THR A 102 11.80 -11.92 0.90
N ASN A 103 12.74 -11.94 -0.06
CA ASN A 103 12.80 -10.90 -1.07
C ASN A 103 11.90 -11.26 -2.25
N ILE A 104 11.03 -10.35 -2.66
CA ILE A 104 10.14 -10.51 -3.81
C ILE A 104 10.89 -10.89 -5.10
N LYS A 105 12.14 -10.48 -5.26
CA LYS A 105 12.98 -10.87 -6.41
C LYS A 105 13.16 -12.39 -6.56
N ASN A 106 13.02 -13.12 -5.45
CA ASN A 106 13.18 -14.58 -5.40
C ASN A 106 11.85 -15.32 -5.46
N LEU A 107 10.73 -14.61 -5.60
CA LEU A 107 9.39 -15.20 -5.66
C LEU A 107 8.81 -15.12 -7.07
N SER A 108 8.04 -16.15 -7.40
CA SER A 108 7.19 -16.22 -8.59
C SER A 108 6.00 -17.13 -8.29
N GLY A 109 4.98 -17.12 -9.16
CA GLY A 109 3.87 -18.07 -9.06
C GLY A 109 4.35 -19.52 -9.02
N ASP A 110 5.35 -19.86 -9.83
CA ASP A 110 5.95 -21.20 -9.87
C ASP A 110 6.64 -21.56 -8.54
N SER A 111 7.38 -20.61 -7.93
CA SER A 111 8.09 -20.86 -6.65
C SER A 111 7.15 -21.06 -5.48
N LEU A 112 5.96 -20.45 -5.50
CA LEU A 112 4.92 -20.63 -4.49
C LEU A 112 3.93 -21.75 -4.85
N ALA A 113 4.00 -22.30 -6.07
CA ALA A 113 3.05 -23.25 -6.64
C ALA A 113 1.58 -22.75 -6.54
N GLN A 114 1.39 -21.44 -6.54
CA GLN A 114 0.07 -20.80 -6.51
C GLN A 114 0.14 -19.38 -7.08
N THR A 115 -1.01 -18.90 -7.52
CA THR A 115 -1.25 -17.52 -7.92
C THR A 115 -2.42 -16.93 -7.12
N PHE A 116 -2.63 -15.62 -7.20
CA PHE A 116 -3.52 -14.89 -6.31
C PHE A 116 -4.55 -14.10 -7.08
N ASP A 117 -5.75 -13.96 -6.49
CA ASP A 117 -6.86 -13.17 -7.05
C ASP A 117 -6.64 -11.69 -6.82
N ILE A 118 -5.96 -11.34 -5.71
CA ILE A 118 -5.59 -9.95 -5.38
C ILE A 118 -4.12 -9.91 -4.97
N VAL A 119 -3.36 -9.05 -5.65
CA VAL A 119 -1.96 -8.76 -5.34
C VAL A 119 -1.87 -7.31 -4.87
N VAL A 120 -1.44 -7.08 -3.63
CA VAL A 120 -1.21 -5.74 -3.11
C VAL A 120 0.27 -5.52 -2.81
N VAL A 121 0.79 -4.33 -3.13
CA VAL A 121 2.23 -4.04 -3.10
C VAL A 121 2.50 -2.70 -2.44
N ASP A 122 3.22 -2.72 -1.32
CA ASP A 122 3.70 -1.54 -0.58
C ASP A 122 5.19 -1.66 -0.26
N LEU A 123 6.04 -1.57 -1.28
CA LEU A 123 7.50 -1.71 -1.15
C LEU A 123 8.18 -0.39 -0.80
N SER A 124 9.29 -0.48 -0.06
CA SER A 124 10.16 0.65 0.27
C SER A 124 11.61 0.34 -0.12
N PHE A 125 12.35 1.37 -0.51
CA PHE A 125 13.78 1.31 -0.85
C PHE A 125 14.12 0.46 -2.10
N ILE A 126 13.14 0.14 -2.92
CA ILE A 126 13.28 -0.55 -4.19
C ILE A 126 12.28 0.03 -5.19
N SER A 127 12.68 0.14 -6.45
CA SER A 127 11.77 0.52 -7.53
C SER A 127 10.87 -0.66 -7.90
N LEU A 128 9.58 -0.41 -8.10
CA LEU A 128 8.60 -1.38 -8.59
C LEU A 128 9.03 -1.98 -9.93
N ARG A 129 9.67 -1.19 -10.80
CA ARG A 129 10.19 -1.64 -12.10
C ARG A 129 11.14 -2.82 -11.97
N THR A 130 11.96 -2.85 -10.93
CA THR A 130 12.95 -3.92 -10.70
C THR A 130 12.31 -5.27 -10.39
N VAL A 131 11.08 -5.29 -9.88
CA VAL A 131 10.37 -6.48 -9.39
C VAL A 131 9.04 -6.70 -10.10
N MET A 132 8.75 -5.92 -11.14
CA MET A 132 7.48 -5.95 -11.86
C MET A 132 7.16 -7.34 -12.41
N LYS A 133 8.12 -7.99 -13.06
CA LYS A 133 7.96 -9.36 -13.57
C LYS A 133 7.55 -10.34 -12.46
N ASN A 134 8.20 -10.25 -11.29
CA ASN A 134 7.90 -11.12 -10.16
C ASN A 134 6.48 -10.87 -9.63
N ILE A 135 6.10 -9.60 -9.45
CA ILE A 135 4.76 -9.22 -8.99
C ILE A 135 3.69 -9.77 -9.93
N LEU A 136 3.83 -9.52 -11.24
CA LEU A 136 2.85 -9.96 -12.24
C LEU A 136 2.77 -11.49 -12.37
N SER A 137 3.86 -12.22 -12.12
CA SER A 137 3.86 -13.68 -12.14
C SER A 137 3.06 -14.31 -10.99
N LEU A 138 2.83 -13.56 -9.89
CA LEU A 138 2.04 -14.01 -8.74
C LEU A 138 0.53 -13.84 -8.96
N ALA A 139 0.12 -13.05 -9.94
CA ALA A 139 -1.27 -12.73 -10.21
C ALA A 139 -1.94 -13.76 -11.14
N ASN A 140 -3.17 -14.15 -10.81
CA ASN A 140 -4.07 -14.85 -11.74
C ASN A 140 -4.29 -14.02 -13.02
N SER A 141 -4.86 -14.62 -14.06
CA SER A 141 -5.18 -13.93 -15.32
C SER A 141 -6.18 -12.78 -15.14
N ASP A 142 -7.10 -12.92 -14.21
CA ASP A 142 -8.20 -12.00 -13.88
C ASP A 142 -7.97 -11.23 -12.55
N ALA A 143 -6.77 -11.36 -11.98
CA ALA A 143 -6.42 -10.72 -10.73
C ALA A 143 -6.49 -9.19 -10.77
N SER A 144 -6.88 -8.61 -9.63
CA SER A 144 -6.70 -7.19 -9.34
C SER A 144 -5.34 -6.96 -8.66
N ILE A 145 -4.49 -6.14 -9.27
CA ILE A 145 -3.16 -5.85 -8.75
C ILE A 145 -3.11 -4.37 -8.34
N VAL A 146 -2.94 -4.11 -7.04
CA VAL A 146 -2.84 -2.74 -6.48
C VAL A 146 -1.42 -2.46 -6.04
N MET A 147 -0.78 -1.46 -6.65
CA MET A 147 0.59 -1.07 -6.31
C MET A 147 0.63 0.35 -5.75
N LEU A 148 1.35 0.54 -4.65
CA LEU A 148 1.65 1.87 -4.12
C LEU A 148 2.93 2.40 -4.77
N ILE A 149 2.77 3.34 -5.71
CA ILE A 149 3.88 4.04 -6.35
C ILE A 149 4.39 5.11 -5.39
N LYS A 150 5.67 5.06 -5.10
CA LYS A 150 6.38 6.01 -4.23
C LYS A 150 7.44 6.74 -5.06
N PRO A 151 7.18 7.96 -5.53
CA PRO A 151 8.11 8.67 -6.42
C PRO A 151 9.53 8.75 -5.88
N GLN A 152 9.71 8.84 -4.56
CA GLN A 152 11.02 8.88 -3.92
C GLN A 152 11.85 7.59 -4.09
N PHE A 153 11.22 6.46 -4.43
CA PHE A 153 11.93 5.19 -4.71
C PHE A 153 11.98 4.87 -6.20
N GLU A 154 11.27 5.63 -7.03
CA GLU A 154 11.30 5.54 -8.49
C GLU A 154 12.21 6.59 -9.14
N ALA A 155 12.40 7.74 -8.48
CA ALA A 155 13.27 8.81 -8.92
C ALA A 155 14.75 8.40 -8.91
N THR A 156 15.56 9.14 -9.65
CA THR A 156 17.03 8.96 -9.64
C THR A 156 17.63 9.32 -8.27
N LYS A 157 18.76 8.73 -7.94
CA LYS A 157 19.49 9.05 -6.69
C LYS A 157 19.78 10.53 -6.54
N LEU A 158 20.07 11.22 -7.66
CA LEU A 158 20.35 12.66 -7.67
C LEU A 158 19.11 13.49 -7.31
N GLU A 159 17.94 13.15 -7.87
CA GLU A 159 16.66 13.81 -7.58
C GLU A 159 16.24 13.58 -6.12
N ALA A 160 16.31 12.33 -5.66
CA ALA A 160 16.02 11.98 -4.28
C ALA A 160 16.94 12.70 -3.29
N SER A 161 18.24 12.83 -3.61
CA SER A 161 19.21 13.56 -2.80
C SER A 161 18.93 15.06 -2.77
N LYS A 162 18.70 15.68 -3.92
CA LYS A 162 18.38 17.12 -4.02
C LYS A 162 17.11 17.50 -3.26
N SER A 163 16.13 16.64 -3.27
CA SER A 163 14.84 16.83 -2.58
C SER A 163 14.86 16.39 -1.11
N LYS A 164 16.03 15.99 -0.58
CA LYS A 164 16.15 15.44 0.79
C LYS A 164 15.14 14.29 1.07
N GLY A 165 14.85 13.50 0.04
CA GLY A 165 13.93 12.37 0.08
C GLY A 165 12.44 12.72 0.01
N VAL A 166 12.06 14.00 -0.20
CA VAL A 166 10.67 14.41 -0.39
C VAL A 166 10.50 15.02 -1.78
N ILE A 167 9.98 14.23 -2.71
CA ILE A 167 9.71 14.65 -4.08
C ILE A 167 8.43 15.48 -4.11
N VAL A 168 8.54 16.74 -4.52
CA VAL A 168 7.40 17.67 -4.67
C VAL A 168 7.23 18.13 -6.14
N ASP A 169 8.19 17.81 -6.99
CA ASP A 169 8.20 18.19 -8.40
C ASP A 169 7.19 17.33 -9.18
N ARG A 170 6.25 18.02 -9.82
CA ARG A 170 5.18 17.41 -10.62
C ARG A 170 5.71 16.64 -11.84
N GLU A 171 6.75 17.14 -12.49
CA GLU A 171 7.34 16.48 -13.65
C GLU A 171 8.00 15.15 -13.24
N ILE A 172 8.65 15.13 -12.07
CA ILE A 172 9.21 13.90 -11.52
C ILE A 172 8.11 12.90 -11.18
N TRP A 173 6.97 13.35 -10.62
CA TRP A 173 5.83 12.44 -10.36
C TRP A 173 5.31 11.82 -11.67
N ILE A 174 5.01 12.64 -12.68
CA ILE A 174 4.50 12.16 -13.98
C ILE A 174 5.49 11.18 -14.61
N ARG A 175 6.78 11.53 -14.66
CA ARG A 175 7.80 10.66 -15.23
C ARG A 175 7.91 9.33 -14.50
N THR A 176 8.01 9.34 -13.16
CA THR A 176 8.17 8.11 -12.37
C THR A 176 6.94 7.21 -12.48
N ILE A 177 5.74 7.77 -12.49
CA ILE A 177 4.51 7.01 -12.75
C ILE A 177 4.57 6.40 -14.15
N THR A 178 4.88 7.19 -15.18
CA THR A 178 4.97 6.72 -16.58
C THR A 178 5.98 5.56 -16.73
N GLU A 179 7.14 5.65 -16.09
CA GLU A 179 8.15 4.59 -16.11
C GLU A 179 7.63 3.29 -15.45
N VAL A 180 6.83 3.38 -14.38
CA VAL A 180 6.19 2.22 -13.75
C VAL A 180 5.13 1.61 -14.67
N LEU A 181 4.30 2.45 -15.33
CA LEU A 181 3.29 2.00 -16.30
C LEU A 181 3.92 1.27 -17.49
N LEU A 182 5.00 1.82 -18.05
CA LEU A 182 5.75 1.19 -19.14
C LEU A 182 6.29 -0.18 -18.70
N SER A 183 6.92 -0.23 -17.52
CA SER A 183 7.43 -1.51 -16.99
C SER A 183 6.32 -2.53 -16.77
N ALA A 184 5.13 -2.13 -16.32
CA ALA A 184 3.99 -3.03 -16.18
C ALA A 184 3.57 -3.58 -17.56
N SER A 185 3.44 -2.71 -18.57
CA SER A 185 3.06 -3.09 -19.93
C SER A 185 4.07 -4.05 -20.56
N GLU A 186 5.37 -3.82 -20.41
CA GLU A 186 6.45 -4.69 -20.90
C GLU A 186 6.36 -6.14 -20.34
N HIS A 187 5.74 -6.30 -19.17
CA HIS A 187 5.57 -7.60 -18.51
C HIS A 187 4.14 -8.15 -18.56
N GLY A 188 3.28 -7.56 -19.39
CA GLY A 188 1.90 -8.03 -19.61
C GLY A 188 0.88 -7.52 -18.60
N GLY A 189 1.20 -6.48 -17.83
CA GLY A 189 0.28 -5.78 -16.95
C GLY A 189 -0.29 -4.53 -17.61
N ASN A 190 -1.59 -4.32 -17.55
CA ASN A 190 -2.30 -3.21 -18.17
C ASN A 190 -2.87 -2.28 -17.09
N ALA A 191 -2.48 -1.02 -17.12
CA ALA A 191 -2.97 -0.02 -16.16
C ALA A 191 -4.47 0.25 -16.40
N GLN A 192 -5.25 0.21 -15.33
CA GLN A 192 -6.69 0.41 -15.37
C GLN A 192 -7.11 1.75 -14.76
N ASP A 193 -6.53 2.10 -13.63
CA ASP A 193 -6.84 3.34 -12.92
C ASP A 193 -5.70 3.73 -11.98
N ILE A 194 -5.62 5.02 -11.63
CA ILE A 194 -4.63 5.55 -10.70
C ILE A 194 -5.24 6.68 -9.87
N ILE A 195 -5.01 6.65 -8.57
CA ILE A 195 -5.48 7.70 -7.64
C ILE A 195 -4.36 8.15 -6.72
N VAL A 196 -4.51 9.35 -6.16
CA VAL A 196 -3.63 9.84 -5.09
C VAL A 196 -3.95 9.09 -3.80
N SER A 197 -2.91 8.63 -3.09
CA SER A 197 -3.08 8.06 -1.75
C SER A 197 -3.67 9.09 -0.78
N PRO A 198 -4.71 8.74 -0.01
CA PRO A 198 -5.33 9.66 0.95
C PRO A 198 -4.40 9.97 2.14
N VAL A 199 -3.40 9.12 2.35
CA VAL A 199 -2.43 9.25 3.43
C VAL A 199 -1.04 9.41 2.82
N PRO A 200 -0.35 10.52 3.10
CA PRO A 200 1.00 10.71 2.59
C PRO A 200 2.00 9.73 3.20
N GLY A 201 3.13 9.54 2.52
CA GLY A 201 4.25 8.78 3.03
C GLY A 201 4.79 9.32 4.35
N LYS A 202 5.61 8.53 5.05
CA LYS A 202 6.12 8.86 6.40
C LYS A 202 6.84 10.23 6.46
N ALA A 203 7.55 10.60 5.40
CA ALA A 203 8.25 11.89 5.29
C ALA A 203 7.41 13.00 4.63
N GLY A 204 6.11 12.75 4.34
CA GLY A 204 5.23 13.70 3.68
C GLY A 204 5.17 13.56 2.15
N ASN A 205 5.82 12.55 1.57
CA ASN A 205 5.74 12.31 0.14
C ASN A 205 4.32 12.03 -0.34
N LYS A 206 3.94 12.62 -1.47
CA LYS A 206 2.77 12.23 -2.24
C LYS A 206 3.02 10.84 -2.82
N GLU A 207 2.06 9.94 -2.66
CA GLU A 207 2.12 8.56 -3.15
C GLU A 207 0.88 8.26 -3.96
N PHE A 208 0.95 7.28 -4.87
CA PHE A 208 -0.12 6.99 -5.80
C PHE A 208 -0.48 5.50 -5.75
N LEU A 209 -1.77 5.20 -5.80
CA LEU A 209 -2.30 3.84 -5.86
C LEU A 209 -2.68 3.53 -7.30
N LEU A 210 -2.05 2.53 -7.89
CA LEU A 210 -2.23 2.10 -9.27
C LEU A 210 -2.96 0.76 -9.29
N LEU A 211 -4.03 0.65 -10.07
CA LEU A 211 -4.69 -0.61 -10.41
C LEU A 211 -4.15 -1.15 -11.73
N ILE A 212 -3.73 -2.40 -11.72
CA ILE A 212 -3.30 -3.15 -12.92
C ILE A 212 -4.18 -4.39 -13.09
N SER A 213 -4.50 -4.73 -14.33
CA SER A 213 -5.11 -5.98 -14.77
C SER A 213 -4.23 -6.66 -15.81
N LYS A 214 -4.31 -7.99 -15.90
CA LYS A 214 -3.73 -8.76 -17.01
C LYS A 214 -4.76 -9.04 -18.10
N GLN A 215 -6.04 -8.94 -17.79
CA GLN A 215 -7.16 -9.30 -18.64
C GLN A 215 -7.62 -8.17 -19.56
N PHE A 216 -7.73 -6.94 -19.01
CA PHE A 216 -8.29 -5.82 -19.74
C PHE A 216 -7.18 -4.94 -20.35
N PRO A 217 -7.40 -4.31 -21.52
CA PRO A 217 -6.43 -3.39 -22.10
C PRO A 217 -6.20 -2.16 -21.21
N SER A 218 -5.04 -1.53 -21.36
CA SER A 218 -4.72 -0.30 -20.61
C SER A 218 -5.69 0.84 -20.91
N GLN A 219 -6.02 1.62 -19.88
CA GLN A 219 -6.82 2.83 -19.97
C GLN A 219 -5.95 4.08 -20.08
N ASP A 220 -6.52 5.17 -20.60
CA ASP A 220 -5.87 6.49 -20.57
C ASP A 220 -6.02 7.11 -19.17
N LEU A 221 -4.93 7.16 -18.41
CA LEU A 221 -4.95 7.57 -17.00
C LEU A 221 -4.87 9.08 -16.77
N ARG A 222 -4.81 9.91 -17.84
CA ARG A 222 -4.77 11.38 -17.76
C ARG A 222 -3.89 11.92 -16.62
N LEU A 223 -2.64 11.48 -16.55
CA LEU A 223 -1.72 11.81 -15.45
C LEU A 223 -1.58 13.31 -15.17
N SER A 224 -1.79 14.17 -16.17
CA SER A 224 -1.79 15.62 -15.99
C SER A 224 -2.92 16.16 -15.13
N GLU A 225 -4.01 15.43 -14.98
CA GLU A 225 -5.14 15.81 -14.12
C GLU A 225 -4.98 15.26 -12.68
N LEU A 226 -4.16 14.22 -12.49
CA LEU A 226 -3.94 13.54 -11.22
C LEU A 226 -2.99 14.31 -10.28
N VAL A 227 -2.01 15.05 -10.82
CA VAL A 227 -0.87 15.61 -10.07
C VAL A 227 -0.84 17.15 -10.07
#